data_d29b2c6d60454b8b8374420c868d7ffc
#
_entry.id   d29b2c6d60454b8b8374420c868d7ffc
#
_cell.length_a   1.000
_cell.length_b   1.000
_cell.length_c   1.000
_cell.angle_alpha   90.00
_cell.angle_beta   90.00
_cell.angle_gamma   90.00
#
_symmetry.space_group_name_H-M   'P 1'
#
loop_
_entity.id
_entity.type
_entity.pdbx_description
1 polymer ?
#
loop_
_entity_poly.entity_id
_entity_poly.type
_entity_poly.pdbx_seq_one_letter_code
_entity_poly.pdbx_strand_id
1 'polypeptide(L)'
;LLDSQADLLLYGMGERAIVEVADAMNSGLDIHDITFVNGTAYRTRDCSGVVDAITLPSYDELRADRRRYAESFAVQYRNTDPFSARCLIEPYGREFVVQNPPQPPLSTQEMDDVYALPYQDTYHPSYRKAGGVPRHRRGTVQPRLQPRLLRRLFVLRADVPSGAHHSDTQPRLPAGRGGAHDASSR
;
A
#
# COMPACT_ATOMS: atom_id res chain seq x y z
N LEU A 1 -6.24 -7.44 -12.35
CA LEU A 1 -5.56 -7.14 -13.61
C LEU A 1 -6.26 -7.83 -14.78
N LEU A 2 -6.40 -9.14 -14.80
CA LEU A 2 -6.97 -9.90 -15.93
C LEU A 2 -8.44 -9.53 -16.16
N ASP A 3 -9.27 -9.52 -15.13
CA ASP A 3 -10.70 -9.22 -15.24
C ASP A 3 -10.96 -7.77 -15.67
N SER A 4 -10.10 -6.83 -15.27
CA SER A 4 -10.19 -5.43 -15.68
C SER A 4 -9.65 -5.18 -17.09
N GLN A 5 -8.99 -6.16 -17.69
CA GLN A 5 -8.28 -6.04 -18.97
C GLN A 5 -7.27 -4.88 -19.00
N ALA A 6 -6.73 -4.51 -17.86
CA ALA A 6 -5.66 -3.53 -17.78
C ALA A 6 -4.36 -4.14 -18.31
N ASP A 7 -3.56 -3.33 -18.97
CA ASP A 7 -2.28 -3.77 -19.56
C ASP A 7 -1.20 -3.85 -18.48
N LEU A 8 -1.16 -2.86 -17.60
CA LEU A 8 -0.16 -2.72 -16.54
C LEU A 8 -0.83 -2.23 -15.26
N LEU A 9 -0.43 -2.75 -14.12
CA LEU A 9 -0.82 -2.30 -12.79
C LEU A 9 0.40 -1.71 -12.08
N LEU A 10 0.30 -0.50 -11.58
CA LEU A 10 1.30 0.08 -10.68
C LEU A 10 0.82 -0.09 -9.24
N TYR A 11 1.71 -0.55 -8.35
CA TYR A 11 1.37 -0.79 -6.95
C TYR A 11 2.41 -0.17 -6.00
N GLY A 12 2.02 0.03 -4.76
CA GLY A 12 2.87 0.68 -3.77
C GLY A 12 3.02 2.19 -4.01
N MET A 13 4.23 2.71 -3.84
CA MET A 13 4.59 4.09 -4.15
C MET A 13 4.89 4.21 -5.65
N GLY A 14 3.89 4.64 -6.41
CA GLY A 14 3.92 4.65 -7.87
C GLY A 14 4.60 5.86 -8.51
N GLU A 15 5.09 6.82 -7.74
CA GLU A 15 5.58 8.11 -8.23
C GLU A 15 6.75 7.94 -9.21
N ARG A 16 7.72 7.09 -8.87
CA ARG A 16 8.85 6.78 -9.76
C ARG A 16 8.43 5.85 -10.89
N ALA A 17 7.65 4.81 -10.58
CA ALA A 17 7.22 3.84 -11.56
C ALA A 17 6.40 4.47 -12.70
N ILE A 18 5.52 5.43 -12.40
CA ILE A 18 4.73 6.10 -13.44
C ILE A 18 5.61 6.92 -14.39
N VAL A 19 6.67 7.54 -13.88
CA VAL A 19 7.63 8.30 -14.70
C VAL A 19 8.43 7.34 -15.58
N GLU A 20 8.97 6.26 -15.02
CA GLU A 20 9.71 5.24 -15.78
C GLU A 20 8.86 4.63 -16.90
N VAL A 21 7.60 4.31 -16.63
CA VAL A 21 6.66 3.81 -17.64
C VAL A 21 6.38 4.86 -18.72
N ALA A 22 6.15 6.12 -18.32
CA ALA A 22 5.91 7.21 -19.28
C ALA A 22 7.12 7.46 -20.17
N ASP A 23 8.33 7.43 -19.63
CA ASP A 23 9.57 7.60 -20.40
C ASP A 23 9.82 6.44 -21.36
N ALA A 24 9.53 5.22 -20.94
CA ALA A 24 9.61 4.03 -21.79
C ALA A 24 8.66 4.14 -22.98
N MET A 25 7.41 4.52 -22.74
CA MET A 25 6.41 4.76 -23.82
C MET A 25 6.82 5.92 -24.72
N ASN A 26 7.34 7.00 -24.16
CA ASN A 26 7.80 8.15 -24.94
C ASN A 26 9.01 7.81 -25.82
N SER A 27 9.81 6.83 -25.44
CA SER A 27 10.91 6.29 -26.26
C SER A 27 10.46 5.31 -27.34
N GLY A 28 9.14 5.01 -27.43
CA GLY A 28 8.53 4.20 -28.47
C GLY A 28 8.29 2.73 -28.09
N LEU A 29 8.46 2.35 -26.81
CA LEU A 29 8.11 1.00 -26.36
C LEU A 29 6.59 0.85 -26.25
N ASP A 30 6.10 -0.33 -26.66
CA ASP A 30 4.71 -0.72 -26.40
C ASP A 30 4.52 -1.00 -24.92
N ILE A 31 3.33 -0.72 -24.39
CA ILE A 31 2.99 -0.95 -22.97
C ILE A 31 3.19 -2.43 -22.57
N HIS A 32 2.98 -3.35 -23.48
CA HIS A 32 3.16 -4.79 -23.25
C HIS A 32 4.63 -5.22 -23.16
N ASP A 33 5.55 -4.42 -23.68
CA ASP A 33 7.00 -4.65 -23.61
C ASP A 33 7.62 -4.05 -22.32
N ILE A 34 6.86 -3.25 -21.59
CA ILE A 34 7.32 -2.63 -20.33
C ILE A 34 7.15 -3.62 -19.17
N THR A 35 8.04 -4.61 -19.11
CA THR A 35 8.02 -5.69 -18.12
C THR A 35 9.06 -5.54 -17.02
N PHE A 36 9.92 -4.52 -17.10
CA PHE A 36 11.13 -4.35 -16.29
C PHE A 36 11.02 -3.31 -15.18
N VAL A 37 9.91 -2.57 -15.11
CA VAL A 37 9.73 -1.49 -14.12
C VAL A 37 9.32 -2.08 -12.78
N ASN A 38 10.06 -1.76 -11.72
CA ASN A 38 9.72 -2.15 -10.36
C ASN A 38 8.41 -1.49 -9.90
N GLY A 39 7.69 -2.13 -8.98
CA GLY A 39 6.39 -1.65 -8.51
C GLY A 39 5.27 -1.82 -9.53
N THR A 40 5.46 -2.71 -10.51
CA THR A 40 4.45 -3.02 -11.52
C THR A 40 4.04 -4.48 -11.50
N ALA A 41 2.85 -4.76 -12.02
CA ALA A 41 2.43 -6.11 -12.36
C ALA A 41 1.81 -6.12 -13.76
N TYR A 42 2.14 -7.12 -14.55
CA TYR A 42 1.70 -7.26 -15.92
C TYR A 42 1.23 -8.70 -16.20
N ARG A 43 0.52 -8.88 -17.30
CA ARG A 43 0.12 -10.21 -17.79
C ARG A 43 1.03 -10.67 -18.92
N THR A 44 1.30 -11.95 -18.96
CA THR A 44 2.06 -12.57 -20.05
C THR A 44 1.59 -14.00 -20.31
N ARG A 45 1.90 -14.51 -21.49
CA ARG A 45 1.72 -15.93 -21.82
C ARG A 45 3.02 -16.72 -21.73
N ASP A 46 4.13 -16.01 -21.62
CA ASP A 46 5.45 -16.61 -21.54
C ASP A 46 6.24 -15.97 -20.38
N CYS A 47 6.64 -16.82 -19.43
CA CYS A 47 7.44 -16.43 -18.28
C CYS A 47 8.93 -16.85 -18.42
N SER A 48 9.35 -17.36 -19.57
CA SER A 48 10.71 -17.90 -19.77
C SER A 48 11.81 -16.84 -19.57
N GLY A 49 11.47 -15.57 -19.81
CA GLY A 49 12.36 -14.43 -19.59
C GLY A 49 12.41 -13.89 -18.14
N VAL A 50 11.56 -14.39 -17.25
CA VAL A 50 11.51 -13.89 -15.85
C VAL A 50 12.50 -14.68 -15.00
N VAL A 51 13.61 -14.03 -14.69
CA VAL A 51 14.71 -14.65 -13.91
C VAL A 51 14.44 -14.51 -12.41
N ASP A 52 14.84 -15.52 -11.63
CA ASP A 52 14.76 -15.53 -10.16
C ASP A 52 13.37 -15.23 -9.60
N ALA A 53 12.34 -15.81 -10.21
CA ALA A 53 10.97 -15.64 -9.78
C ALA A 53 10.52 -16.70 -8.76
N ILE A 54 9.55 -16.35 -7.93
CA ILE A 54 8.82 -17.26 -7.05
C ILE A 54 7.47 -17.54 -7.70
N THR A 55 7.20 -18.81 -8.02
CA THR A 55 5.88 -19.21 -8.53
C THR A 55 4.93 -19.43 -7.38
N LEU A 56 3.82 -18.70 -7.39
CA LEU A 56 2.71 -18.85 -6.45
C LEU A 56 1.78 -19.98 -6.89
N PRO A 57 0.94 -20.51 -5.99
CA PRO A 57 -0.16 -21.39 -6.40
C PRO A 57 -1.06 -20.69 -7.43
N SER A 58 -1.66 -21.45 -8.32
CA SER A 58 -2.57 -20.92 -9.33
C SER A 58 -3.85 -20.35 -8.69
N TYR A 59 -4.51 -19.44 -9.41
CA TYR A 59 -5.79 -18.87 -8.95
C TYR A 59 -6.83 -19.95 -8.60
N ASP A 60 -6.92 -21.00 -9.40
CA ASP A 60 -7.87 -22.11 -9.16
C ASP A 60 -7.55 -22.85 -7.85
N GLU A 61 -6.28 -23.09 -7.54
CA GLU A 61 -5.84 -23.67 -6.27
C GLU A 61 -6.15 -22.73 -5.08
N LEU A 62 -5.91 -21.43 -5.24
CA LEU A 62 -6.20 -20.43 -4.21
C LEU A 62 -7.70 -20.32 -3.92
N ARG A 63 -8.53 -20.45 -4.95
CA ARG A 63 -9.98 -20.42 -4.82
C ARG A 63 -10.53 -21.68 -4.17
N ALA A 64 -9.91 -22.83 -4.43
CA ALA A 64 -10.36 -24.13 -3.92
C ALA A 64 -9.94 -24.38 -2.47
N ASP A 65 -8.78 -23.88 -2.04
CA ASP A 65 -8.18 -24.18 -0.72
C ASP A 65 -7.73 -22.93 0.01
N ARG A 66 -8.39 -22.65 1.14
CA ARG A 66 -8.03 -21.53 2.03
C ARG A 66 -6.63 -21.60 2.60
N ARG A 67 -6.09 -22.81 2.77
CA ARG A 67 -4.72 -23.00 3.26
C ARG A 67 -3.71 -22.57 2.21
N ARG A 68 -3.94 -22.94 0.94
CA ARG A 68 -3.13 -22.49 -0.19
C ARG A 68 -3.15 -20.97 -0.31
N TYR A 69 -4.32 -20.35 -0.12
CA TYR A 69 -4.43 -18.89 -0.08
C TYR A 69 -3.57 -18.27 1.04
N ALA A 70 -3.63 -18.84 2.25
CA ALA A 70 -2.82 -18.34 3.37
C ALA A 70 -1.31 -18.54 3.13
N GLU A 71 -0.90 -19.64 2.53
CA GLU A 71 0.49 -19.91 2.13
C GLU A 71 0.97 -18.89 1.09
N SER A 72 0.18 -18.62 0.05
CA SER A 72 0.45 -17.61 -0.96
C SER A 72 0.60 -16.22 -0.35
N PHE A 73 -0.34 -15.83 0.52
CA PHE A 73 -0.25 -14.57 1.24
C PHE A 73 1.04 -14.46 2.07
N ALA A 74 1.43 -15.52 2.77
CA ALA A 74 2.66 -15.53 3.56
C ALA A 74 3.92 -15.36 2.68
N VAL A 75 3.94 -15.93 1.48
CA VAL A 75 5.02 -15.73 0.51
C VAL A 75 5.06 -14.27 0.04
N GLN A 76 3.92 -13.71 -0.36
CA GLN A 76 3.81 -12.33 -0.80
C GLN A 76 4.23 -11.36 0.32
N TYR A 77 3.77 -11.59 1.55
CA TYR A 77 4.12 -10.75 2.71
C TYR A 77 5.63 -10.74 3.01
N ARG A 78 6.31 -11.88 2.87
CA ARG A 78 7.77 -11.97 3.05
C ARG A 78 8.55 -11.33 1.90
N ASN A 79 7.90 -11.10 0.77
CA ASN A 79 8.51 -10.58 -0.47
C ASN A 79 8.16 -9.10 -0.69
N THR A 80 8.07 -8.32 0.38
CA THR A 80 7.70 -6.89 0.33
C THR A 80 8.87 -5.92 0.46
N ASP A 81 10.06 -6.40 0.79
CA ASP A 81 11.25 -5.57 0.91
C ASP A 81 11.84 -5.26 -0.48
N PRO A 82 11.90 -3.99 -0.91
CA PRO A 82 12.37 -3.63 -2.25
C PRO A 82 13.82 -4.02 -2.55
N PHE A 83 14.63 -4.30 -1.54
CA PHE A 83 16.05 -4.66 -1.71
C PHE A 83 16.29 -6.16 -1.82
N SER A 84 15.36 -6.98 -1.36
CA SER A 84 15.49 -8.45 -1.37
C SER A 84 14.32 -9.17 -2.06
N ALA A 85 13.28 -8.44 -2.43
CA ALA A 85 12.13 -9.00 -3.10
C ALA A 85 12.49 -9.56 -4.48
N ARG A 86 11.81 -10.65 -4.83
CA ARG A 86 11.91 -11.34 -6.13
C ARG A 86 10.62 -11.15 -6.90
N CYS A 87 10.66 -11.36 -8.21
CA CYS A 87 9.46 -11.43 -9.02
C CYS A 87 8.53 -12.54 -8.52
N LEU A 88 7.23 -12.29 -8.52
CA LEU A 88 6.20 -13.29 -8.23
C LEU A 88 5.44 -13.62 -9.50
N ILE A 89 5.20 -14.89 -9.73
CA ILE A 89 4.43 -15.38 -10.88
C ILE A 89 3.22 -16.16 -10.36
N GLU A 90 2.03 -15.70 -10.70
CA GLU A 90 0.78 -16.40 -10.41
C GLU A 90 0.18 -16.95 -11.71
N PRO A 91 0.04 -18.29 -11.84
CA PRO A 91 -0.61 -18.90 -12.99
C PRO A 91 -2.13 -18.66 -13.00
N TYR A 92 -2.67 -18.32 -14.18
CA TYR A 92 -4.07 -18.02 -14.40
C TYR A 92 -4.58 -18.71 -15.67
N GLY A 93 -4.82 -20.00 -15.60
CA GLY A 93 -5.18 -20.81 -16.75
C GLY A 93 -4.07 -20.88 -17.79
N ARG A 94 -4.20 -20.11 -18.90
CA ARG A 94 -3.19 -20.05 -19.97
C ARG A 94 -2.31 -18.82 -19.93
N GLU A 95 -2.53 -17.96 -18.97
CA GLU A 95 -1.81 -16.71 -18.80
C GLU A 95 -1.18 -16.68 -17.41
N PHE A 96 -0.26 -15.76 -17.21
CA PHE A 96 0.43 -15.53 -15.95
C PHE A 96 0.32 -14.07 -15.59
N VAL A 97 0.16 -13.80 -14.31
CA VAL A 97 0.39 -12.48 -13.76
C VAL A 97 1.77 -12.46 -13.15
N VAL A 98 2.62 -11.57 -13.65
CA VAL A 98 3.96 -11.35 -13.11
C VAL A 98 3.94 -10.06 -12.33
N GLN A 99 4.34 -10.13 -11.06
CA GLN A 99 4.53 -8.98 -10.21
C GLN A 99 6.03 -8.74 -10.03
N ASN A 100 6.50 -7.61 -10.48
CA ASN A 100 7.88 -7.17 -10.25
C ASN A 100 8.11 -6.83 -8.77
N PRO A 101 9.36 -6.77 -8.29
CA PRO A 101 9.67 -6.29 -6.96
C PRO A 101 9.11 -4.88 -6.69
N PRO A 102 8.84 -4.52 -5.44
CA PRO A 102 8.41 -3.15 -5.10
C PRO A 102 9.44 -2.10 -5.51
N GLN A 103 8.99 -0.89 -5.79
CA GLN A 103 9.91 0.25 -5.97
C GLN A 103 10.66 0.55 -4.67
N PRO A 104 11.96 0.89 -4.75
CA PRO A 104 12.69 1.43 -3.62
C PRO A 104 12.03 2.72 -3.08
N PRO A 105 12.16 3.00 -1.78
CA PRO A 105 11.66 4.24 -1.21
C PRO A 105 12.20 5.48 -1.94
N LEU A 106 11.36 6.50 -2.08
CA LEU A 106 11.77 7.77 -2.65
C LEU A 106 12.84 8.43 -1.75
N SER A 107 13.81 9.07 -2.37
CA SER A 107 14.72 9.97 -1.69
C SER A 107 14.00 11.19 -1.14
N THR A 108 14.62 11.92 -0.24
CA THR A 108 14.04 13.16 0.30
C THR A 108 13.78 14.19 -0.80
N GLN A 109 14.66 14.29 -1.76
CA GLN A 109 14.51 15.24 -2.86
C GLN A 109 13.35 14.87 -3.76
N GLU A 110 13.24 13.60 -4.18
CA GLU A 110 12.11 13.12 -4.98
C GLU A 110 10.77 13.33 -4.26
N MET A 111 10.72 13.10 -2.95
CA MET A 111 9.53 13.36 -2.15
C MET A 111 9.20 14.86 -2.11
N ASP A 112 10.20 15.72 -1.91
CA ASP A 112 10.02 17.18 -1.92
C ASP A 112 9.54 17.67 -3.29
N ASP A 113 10.06 17.09 -4.38
CA ASP A 113 9.68 17.43 -5.76
C ASP A 113 8.21 17.03 -6.04
N VAL A 114 7.78 15.84 -5.61
CA VAL A 114 6.38 15.42 -5.72
C VAL A 114 5.44 16.36 -4.97
N TYR A 115 5.81 16.79 -3.75
CA TYR A 115 5.01 17.73 -2.97
C TYR A 115 5.06 19.17 -3.50
N ALA A 116 6.08 19.51 -4.30
CA ALA A 116 6.19 20.81 -4.95
C ALA A 116 5.37 20.94 -6.24
N LEU A 117 4.78 19.84 -6.73
CA LEU A 117 3.93 19.89 -7.90
C LEU A 117 2.76 20.86 -7.72
N PRO A 118 2.30 21.54 -8.79
CA PRO A 118 1.28 22.59 -8.72
C PRO A 118 -0.13 22.01 -8.54
N TYR A 119 -0.35 21.33 -7.42
CA TYR A 119 -1.67 20.81 -7.09
C TYR A 119 -2.66 21.95 -6.84
N GLN A 120 -3.87 21.81 -7.38
CA GLN A 120 -4.93 22.81 -7.18
C GLN A 120 -5.57 22.76 -5.79
N ASP A 121 -5.35 21.70 -5.01
CA ASP A 121 -5.89 21.48 -3.67
C ASP A 121 -7.41 21.68 -3.55
N THR A 122 -8.13 21.44 -4.63
CA THR A 122 -9.58 21.57 -4.69
C THR A 122 -10.21 20.39 -5.44
N TYR A 123 -11.52 20.27 -5.33
CA TYR A 123 -12.27 19.26 -6.06
C TYR A 123 -12.39 19.60 -7.55
N HIS A 124 -12.57 18.57 -8.38
CA HIS A 124 -12.71 18.73 -9.82
C HIS A 124 -13.89 19.68 -10.18
N PRO A 125 -13.74 20.56 -11.18
CA PRO A 125 -14.76 21.55 -11.56
C PRO A 125 -16.15 20.99 -11.87
N SER A 126 -16.24 19.74 -12.33
CA SER A 126 -17.54 19.07 -12.58
C SER A 126 -18.46 19.03 -11.37
N TYR A 127 -17.91 18.98 -10.15
CA TYR A 127 -18.69 18.95 -8.91
C TYR A 127 -19.24 20.31 -8.50
N ARG A 128 -18.82 21.42 -9.14
CA ARG A 128 -19.32 22.77 -8.81
C ARG A 128 -20.82 22.89 -8.99
N LYS A 129 -21.37 22.33 -10.08
CA LYS A 129 -22.80 22.35 -10.37
C LYS A 129 -23.62 21.57 -9.34
N ALA A 130 -23.05 20.54 -8.74
CA ALA A 130 -23.68 19.73 -7.70
C ALA A 130 -23.52 20.32 -6.27
N GLY A 131 -23.01 21.56 -6.13
CA GLY A 131 -22.80 22.21 -4.85
C GLY A 131 -21.44 21.90 -4.20
N GLY A 132 -20.51 21.28 -4.93
CA GLY A 132 -19.18 20.91 -4.48
C GLY A 132 -19.14 19.58 -3.73
N VAL A 133 -18.00 19.30 -3.09
CA VAL A 133 -17.79 18.09 -2.27
C VAL A 133 -17.92 18.46 -0.79
N PRO A 134 -18.93 17.96 -0.04
CA PRO A 134 -19.18 18.34 1.35
C PRO A 134 -17.98 18.16 2.28
N ARG A 135 -17.20 17.12 2.07
CA ARG A 135 -15.99 16.84 2.87
C ARG A 135 -14.89 17.89 2.65
N HIS A 136 -14.79 18.43 1.45
CA HIS A 136 -13.82 19.48 1.12
C HIS A 136 -14.09 20.77 1.90
N ARG A 137 -15.37 21.12 2.13
CA ARG A 137 -15.75 22.29 2.93
C ARG A 137 -15.30 22.20 4.40
N ARG A 138 -15.16 20.98 4.94
CA ARG A 138 -14.69 20.74 6.32
C ARG A 138 -13.16 20.65 6.42
N GLY A 139 -12.46 20.46 5.31
CA GLY A 139 -11.01 20.20 5.26
C GLY A 139 -10.17 21.36 4.72
N THR A 140 -10.78 22.51 4.41
CA THR A 140 -10.08 23.65 3.75
C THR A 140 -8.98 24.28 4.64
N VAL A 141 -8.82 23.83 5.88
CA VAL A 141 -7.80 24.27 6.83
C VAL A 141 -6.99 23.08 7.33
N GLN A 142 -6.65 22.10 6.47
CA GLN A 142 -5.53 21.25 6.82
C GLN A 142 -4.25 21.98 6.41
N PRO A 143 -3.43 22.44 7.37
CA PRO A 143 -2.09 22.90 7.03
C PRO A 143 -1.40 21.75 6.29
N ARG A 144 -0.86 22.03 5.11
CA ARG A 144 0.06 21.09 4.45
C ARG A 144 1.16 20.81 5.46
N LEU A 145 1.08 19.67 6.12
CA LEU A 145 2.19 19.17 6.94
C LEU A 145 3.31 18.86 5.95
N GLN A 146 4.23 19.81 5.81
CA GLN A 146 5.40 19.59 4.99
C GLN A 146 6.10 18.32 5.49
N PRO A 147 6.56 17.43 4.61
CA PRO A 147 7.25 16.19 4.98
C PRO A 147 8.40 16.40 5.95
N ARG A 148 9.04 17.58 5.92
CA ARG A 148 10.06 17.99 6.88
C ARG A 148 9.56 18.06 8.32
N LEU A 149 8.27 18.37 8.53
CA LEU A 149 7.70 18.42 9.88
C LEU A 149 7.42 17.02 10.41
N LEU A 150 6.92 16.12 9.56
CA LEU A 150 6.72 14.71 9.90
C LEU A 150 8.06 14.01 10.20
N ARG A 151 9.13 14.31 9.47
CA ARG A 151 10.47 13.80 9.76
C ARG A 151 10.97 14.23 11.15
N ARG A 152 10.77 15.48 11.54
CA ARG A 152 11.14 15.95 12.90
C ARG A 152 10.34 15.24 13.98
N LEU A 153 9.05 14.98 13.76
CA LEU A 153 8.21 14.21 14.68
C LEU A 153 8.62 12.73 14.79
N PHE A 154 9.04 12.11 13.69
CA PHE A 154 9.55 10.73 13.69
C PHE A 154 10.94 10.62 14.35
N VAL A 155 11.84 11.57 14.12
CA VAL A 155 13.17 11.61 14.76
C VAL A 155 13.03 11.85 16.27
N LEU A 156 12.14 12.73 16.71
CA LEU A 156 11.86 12.94 18.13
C LEU A 156 11.27 11.70 18.83
N ARG A 157 10.65 10.79 18.08
CA ARG A 157 10.14 9.53 18.62
C ARG A 157 11.18 8.41 18.64
N ALA A 158 12.21 8.50 17.80
CA ALA A 158 13.32 7.54 17.76
C ALA A 158 14.38 7.78 18.86
N ASP A 159 14.41 8.98 19.44
CA ASP A 159 15.35 9.36 20.50
C ASP A 159 14.83 9.05 21.92
N VAL A 160 13.78 8.27 22.07
CA VAL A 160 13.39 7.72 23.39
C VAL A 160 14.33 6.56 23.71
N PRO A 161 15.22 6.70 24.71
CA PRO A 161 16.10 5.60 25.07
C PRO A 161 15.32 4.38 25.45
N SER A 162 15.70 3.21 24.91
CA SER A 162 15.15 1.89 25.19
C SER A 162 15.47 1.46 26.63
N GLY A 163 14.98 2.18 27.61
CA GLY A 163 15.24 1.94 29.02
C GLY A 163 14.10 2.29 29.95
N ALA A 164 12.98 2.79 29.44
CA ALA A 164 11.81 3.00 30.28
C ALA A 164 11.07 1.65 30.43
N HIS A 165 11.31 0.96 31.53
CA HIS A 165 10.47 -0.12 32.01
C HIS A 165 9.01 0.38 32.06
N HIS A 166 8.13 -0.23 31.26
CA HIS A 166 6.70 -0.11 31.46
C HIS A 166 6.36 -0.73 32.82
N SER A 167 6.18 0.12 33.83
CA SER A 167 5.41 -0.29 35.00
C SER A 167 3.94 -0.37 34.57
N ASP A 168 3.42 -1.58 34.52
CA ASP A 168 1.99 -1.86 34.38
C ASP A 168 1.22 -1.24 35.53
N THR A 169 0.77 -0.02 35.37
CA THR A 169 -0.29 0.57 36.16
C THR A 169 -1.55 0.62 35.33
N GLN A 170 -2.26 -0.52 35.30
CA GLN A 170 -3.65 -0.49 34.86
C GLN A 170 -4.45 0.41 35.82
N PRO A 171 -5.26 1.35 35.30
CA PRO A 171 -6.18 2.10 36.15
C PRO A 171 -7.21 1.13 36.71
N ARG A 172 -7.22 0.95 38.04
CA ARG A 172 -8.26 0.21 38.76
C ARG A 172 -9.58 0.97 38.59
N LEU A 173 -10.55 0.33 37.95
CA LEU A 173 -11.94 0.77 37.96
C LEU A 173 -12.44 0.78 39.40
N PRO A 174 -13.18 1.82 39.84
CA PRO A 174 -13.75 1.87 41.18
C PRO A 174 -14.78 0.73 41.35
N ALA A 175 -14.62 -0.05 42.45
CA ALA A 175 -15.54 -1.09 42.81
C ALA A 175 -16.95 -0.50 43.03
N GLY A 176 -17.92 -0.95 42.25
CA GLY A 176 -19.32 -0.64 42.43
C GLY A 176 -19.78 -1.12 43.82
N ARG A 177 -20.37 -0.21 44.58
CA ARG A 177 -21.06 -0.51 45.84
C ARG A 177 -22.22 -1.44 45.54
N GLY A 178 -22.13 -2.68 46.00
CA GLY A 178 -23.23 -3.61 46.09
C GLY A 178 -24.26 -3.11 47.09
N GLY A 179 -25.41 -2.70 46.63
CA GLY A 179 -26.57 -2.48 47.46
C GLY A 179 -27.15 -3.85 47.85
N ALA A 180 -27.11 -4.17 49.13
CA ALA A 180 -27.86 -5.28 49.70
C ALA A 180 -29.34 -4.90 49.67
N HIS A 181 -30.17 -5.64 48.91
CA HIS A 181 -31.59 -5.67 49.10
C HIS A 181 -31.95 -6.85 50.03
N ASP A 182 -32.34 -6.45 51.19
CA ASP A 182 -32.98 -7.26 52.24
C ASP A 182 -34.35 -7.69 51.71
N ALA A 183 -34.60 -8.96 51.64
CA ALA A 183 -35.90 -9.53 51.34
C ALA A 183 -36.41 -10.29 52.60
N SER A 184 -37.15 -9.55 53.42
CA SER A 184 -37.95 -10.14 54.49
C SER A 184 -39.41 -9.97 54.17
N SER A 185 -40.11 -11.05 54.37
CA SER A 185 -41.54 -11.23 54.69
C SER A 185 -42.60 -10.98 53.55
N ARG A 186 -43.22 -11.96 53.03
CA ARG A 186 -44.40 -12.75 53.41
C ARG A 186 -44.78 -13.69 52.29
#